data_63e1ea99dadb0587f81f76923d704576
#
_entry.id   63e1ea99dadb0587f81f76923d704576
#
_cell.length_a   1.000
_cell.length_b   1.000
_cell.length_c   1.000
_cell.angle_alpha   90.00
_cell.angle_beta   90.00
_cell.angle_gamma   90.00
#
_symmetry.space_group_name_H-M   'P 1'
#
loop_
_entity.id
_entity.type
_entity.pdbx_description
1 polymer ?
#
loop_
_entity_poly.entity_id
_entity_poly.type
_entity_poly.pdbx_seq_one_letter_code
_entity_poly.pdbx_strand_id
1 'polypeptide(L)'
;MSSVATEALPARRAYHDHVVDTLIAERAPKLSGGIAWPLVRPLLYRLLDYRKARAMADAIGPMRGRQALDYVSGLLDVKVTVHGLERVPTTGRLVPICNHPTGIADGIAVYDALKGVRPDICFYANSDAHRVSPNFGEVLIPVEWKEERRTREHTRNTLNLTREALDAERPLVIFPAGRLARQGKDGVLAESPWMSSALSIARKYEAPIVPMHLAGPWSTLFHFFHGFSGELRDITLFHELLNKRGQQFHLTIGPVVAPDRLDPDVTTATEQLKAYVQHVLPKSPDQAFA
;
A
#
# COMPACT_ATOMS: atom_id res chain seq x y z
N MET A 1 -7.33 -61.56 -6.86
CA MET A 1 -7.15 -60.30 -6.13
C MET A 1 -6.74 -59.26 -7.16
N SER A 2 -7.71 -58.48 -7.63
CA SER A 2 -7.54 -57.52 -8.71
C SER A 2 -7.18 -56.15 -8.12
N SER A 3 -6.01 -55.65 -8.46
CA SER A 3 -5.56 -54.32 -8.08
C SER A 3 -6.23 -53.31 -8.99
N VAL A 4 -7.10 -52.46 -8.39
CA VAL A 4 -7.66 -51.28 -9.05
C VAL A 4 -6.60 -50.19 -9.05
N ALA A 5 -6.02 -49.95 -10.21
CA ALA A 5 -5.14 -48.78 -10.40
C ALA A 5 -5.99 -47.51 -10.34
N THR A 6 -5.72 -46.68 -9.33
CA THR A 6 -6.26 -45.33 -9.24
C THR A 6 -5.63 -44.48 -10.33
N GLU A 7 -6.37 -44.24 -11.40
CA GLU A 7 -5.98 -43.28 -12.43
C GLU A 7 -5.88 -41.87 -11.84
N ALA A 8 -4.66 -41.36 -11.75
CA ALA A 8 -4.41 -39.98 -11.37
C ALA A 8 -4.95 -39.06 -12.47
N LEU A 9 -5.88 -38.18 -12.11
CA LEU A 9 -6.37 -37.12 -12.97
C LEU A 9 -5.20 -36.36 -13.58
N PRO A 10 -5.19 -36.07 -14.89
CA PRO A 10 -4.09 -35.36 -15.53
C PRO A 10 -3.95 -33.97 -14.90
N ALA A 11 -2.74 -33.67 -14.46
CA ALA A 11 -2.35 -32.35 -13.98
C ALA A 11 -2.78 -31.31 -15.04
N ARG A 12 -3.69 -30.39 -14.66
CA ARG A 12 -4.07 -29.26 -15.49
C ARG A 12 -2.77 -28.60 -15.98
N ARG A 13 -2.58 -28.51 -17.30
CA ARG A 13 -1.49 -27.76 -17.92
C ARG A 13 -1.43 -26.40 -17.24
N ALA A 14 -0.35 -26.16 -16.50
CA ALA A 14 -0.01 -24.83 -16.01
C ALA A 14 0.23 -23.97 -17.27
N TYR A 15 -0.78 -23.23 -17.70
CA TYR A 15 -0.52 -22.02 -18.45
C TYR A 15 0.40 -21.19 -17.54
N HIS A 16 1.50 -20.69 -18.06
CA HIS A 16 2.30 -19.69 -17.37
C HIS A 16 1.45 -18.44 -17.29
N ASP A 17 0.59 -18.40 -16.27
CA ASP A 17 -0.29 -17.28 -16.02
C ASP A 17 0.61 -16.09 -15.70
N HIS A 18 0.30 -14.97 -16.31
CA HIS A 18 0.96 -13.70 -16.02
C HIS A 18 0.83 -13.39 -14.52
N VAL A 19 1.82 -12.65 -13.93
CA VAL A 19 1.81 -12.32 -12.50
C VAL A 19 0.49 -11.70 -12.03
N VAL A 20 -0.15 -10.89 -12.88
CA VAL A 20 -1.48 -10.29 -12.60
C VAL A 20 -2.55 -11.38 -12.48
N ASP A 21 -2.54 -12.42 -13.33
CA ASP A 21 -3.48 -13.55 -13.23
C ASP A 21 -3.28 -14.30 -11.93
N THR A 22 -2.04 -14.59 -11.59
CA THR A 22 -1.68 -15.27 -10.34
C THR A 22 -2.17 -14.48 -9.13
N LEU A 23 -1.91 -13.17 -9.11
CA LEU A 23 -2.34 -12.29 -8.01
C LEU A 23 -3.86 -12.19 -7.90
N ILE A 24 -4.59 -12.19 -9.01
CA ILE A 24 -6.07 -12.23 -9.02
C ILE A 24 -6.56 -13.58 -8.45
N ALA A 25 -6.01 -14.70 -8.93
CA ALA A 25 -6.42 -16.03 -8.49
C ALA A 25 -6.19 -16.24 -6.97
N GLU A 26 -5.07 -15.76 -6.44
CA GLU A 26 -4.74 -15.87 -5.02
C GLU A 26 -5.60 -14.98 -4.11
N ARG A 27 -6.16 -13.89 -4.66
CA ARG A 27 -7.08 -13.00 -3.92
C ARG A 27 -8.52 -13.44 -4.00
N ALA A 28 -8.88 -14.23 -5.02
CA ALA A 28 -10.22 -14.76 -5.24
C ALA A 28 -10.20 -16.28 -5.47
N PRO A 29 -9.71 -17.09 -4.51
CA PRO A 29 -9.52 -18.53 -4.72
C PRO A 29 -10.83 -19.29 -4.94
N LYS A 30 -11.92 -18.90 -4.28
CA LYS A 30 -13.24 -19.52 -4.48
C LYS A 30 -13.82 -19.17 -5.86
N LEU A 31 -13.68 -17.90 -6.25
CA LEU A 31 -14.15 -17.43 -7.54
C LEU A 31 -13.34 -18.05 -8.69
N SER A 32 -12.01 -18.01 -8.61
CA SER A 32 -11.09 -18.52 -9.64
C SER A 32 -11.09 -20.05 -9.75
N GLY A 33 -11.38 -20.75 -8.66
CA GLY A 33 -11.55 -22.22 -8.61
C GLY A 33 -12.94 -22.69 -9.01
N GLY A 34 -13.92 -21.79 -9.17
CA GLY A 34 -15.29 -22.11 -9.49
C GLY A 34 -15.50 -22.51 -10.95
N ILE A 35 -16.50 -23.39 -11.21
CA ILE A 35 -16.85 -23.87 -12.56
C ILE A 35 -17.25 -22.70 -13.48
N ALA A 36 -17.86 -21.65 -12.94
CA ALA A 36 -18.27 -20.47 -13.69
C ALA A 36 -17.11 -19.52 -14.08
N TRP A 37 -15.90 -19.71 -13.53
CA TRP A 37 -14.77 -18.83 -13.75
C TRP A 37 -14.44 -18.55 -15.22
N PRO A 38 -14.37 -19.55 -16.11
CA PRO A 38 -14.09 -19.30 -17.53
C PRO A 38 -15.10 -18.38 -18.21
N LEU A 39 -16.34 -18.36 -17.75
CA LEU A 39 -17.43 -17.51 -18.28
C LEU A 39 -17.40 -16.10 -17.67
N VAL A 40 -17.11 -15.99 -16.37
CA VAL A 40 -17.13 -14.71 -15.64
C VAL A 40 -15.82 -13.93 -15.81
N ARG A 41 -14.69 -14.61 -15.93
CA ARG A 41 -13.35 -14.03 -16.05
C ARG A 41 -13.25 -12.95 -17.15
N PRO A 42 -13.69 -13.17 -18.40
CA PRO A 42 -13.55 -12.15 -19.44
C PRO A 42 -14.28 -10.85 -19.12
N LEU A 43 -15.46 -10.94 -18.50
CA LEU A 43 -16.23 -9.77 -18.08
C LEU A 43 -15.55 -9.03 -16.93
N LEU A 44 -15.11 -9.75 -15.91
CA LEU A 44 -14.37 -9.17 -14.79
C LEU A 44 -13.05 -8.52 -15.25
N TYR A 45 -12.31 -9.18 -16.13
CA TYR A 45 -11.06 -8.64 -16.66
C TYR A 45 -11.27 -7.36 -17.45
N ARG A 46 -12.40 -7.24 -18.16
CA ARG A 46 -12.78 -5.99 -18.84
C ARG A 46 -13.13 -4.89 -17.84
N LEU A 47 -13.91 -5.22 -16.80
CA LEU A 47 -14.31 -4.29 -15.72
C LEU A 47 -13.12 -3.80 -14.92
N LEU A 48 -12.13 -4.68 -14.66
CA LEU A 48 -10.97 -4.42 -13.81
C LEU A 48 -9.76 -3.86 -14.57
N ASP A 49 -9.91 -3.41 -15.81
CA ASP A 49 -8.81 -2.88 -16.62
C ASP A 49 -7.61 -3.84 -16.77
N TYR A 50 -7.87 -5.16 -16.76
CA TYR A 50 -6.84 -6.19 -16.76
C TYR A 50 -5.74 -5.98 -17.82
N ARG A 51 -6.10 -5.58 -19.05
CA ARG A 51 -5.12 -5.34 -20.12
C ARG A 51 -4.16 -4.22 -19.77
N LYS A 52 -4.65 -3.15 -19.16
CA LYS A 52 -3.82 -2.02 -18.69
C LYS A 52 -2.95 -2.44 -17.52
N ALA A 53 -3.50 -3.21 -16.56
CA ALA A 53 -2.76 -3.73 -15.43
C ALA A 53 -1.60 -4.65 -15.87
N ARG A 54 -1.87 -5.52 -16.83
CA ARG A 54 -0.86 -6.39 -17.43
C ARG A 54 0.22 -5.59 -18.14
N ALA A 55 -0.15 -4.66 -19.01
CA ALA A 55 0.81 -3.81 -19.73
C ALA A 55 1.68 -2.99 -18.78
N MET A 56 1.10 -2.47 -17.69
CA MET A 56 1.87 -1.79 -16.64
C MET A 56 2.85 -2.74 -15.96
N ALA A 57 2.41 -3.94 -15.56
CA ALA A 57 3.27 -4.94 -14.92
C ALA A 57 4.42 -5.38 -15.82
N ASP A 58 4.15 -5.63 -17.12
CA ASP A 58 5.16 -5.97 -18.13
C ASP A 58 6.20 -4.83 -18.28
N ALA A 59 5.75 -3.58 -18.28
CA ALA A 59 6.62 -2.42 -18.41
C ALA A 59 7.55 -2.24 -17.21
N ILE A 60 7.01 -2.34 -15.98
CA ILE A 60 7.79 -2.11 -14.76
C ILE A 60 8.64 -3.31 -14.33
N GLY A 61 8.32 -4.51 -14.80
CA GLY A 61 9.03 -5.74 -14.42
C GLY A 61 10.56 -5.66 -14.54
N PRO A 62 11.13 -5.17 -15.67
CA PRO A 62 12.58 -5.05 -15.85
C PRO A 62 13.18 -3.77 -15.26
N MET A 63 12.37 -2.78 -14.84
CA MET A 63 12.84 -1.48 -14.38
C MET A 63 13.46 -1.56 -12.98
N ARG A 64 14.42 -0.67 -12.66
CA ARG A 64 14.83 -0.42 -11.28
C ARG A 64 13.69 0.17 -10.47
N GLY A 65 13.69 -0.04 -9.15
CA GLY A 65 12.58 0.32 -8.29
C GLY A 65 12.14 1.78 -8.43
N ARG A 66 13.08 2.73 -8.45
CA ARG A 66 12.77 4.15 -8.65
C ARG A 66 12.21 4.43 -10.06
N GLN A 67 12.81 3.86 -11.09
CA GLN A 67 12.30 4.01 -12.46
C GLN A 67 10.88 3.47 -12.61
N ALA A 68 10.57 2.36 -11.93
CA ALA A 68 9.23 1.79 -11.90
C ALA A 68 8.23 2.73 -11.19
N LEU A 69 8.61 3.36 -10.07
CA LEU A 69 7.77 4.37 -9.43
C LEU A 69 7.56 5.60 -10.33
N ASP A 70 8.61 6.11 -10.97
CA ASP A 70 8.51 7.23 -11.91
C ASP A 70 7.63 6.88 -13.11
N TYR A 71 7.74 5.65 -13.64
CA TYR A 71 6.86 5.17 -14.71
C TYR A 71 5.39 5.13 -14.27
N VAL A 72 5.10 4.56 -13.10
CA VAL A 72 3.72 4.50 -12.57
C VAL A 72 3.19 5.90 -12.27
N SER A 73 4.02 6.78 -11.70
CA SER A 73 3.72 8.21 -11.48
C SER A 73 3.31 8.89 -12.79
N GLY A 74 4.12 8.75 -13.85
CA GLY A 74 3.80 9.30 -15.19
C GLY A 74 2.57 8.66 -15.82
N LEU A 75 2.35 7.35 -15.62
CA LEU A 75 1.16 6.66 -16.14
C LEU A 75 -0.13 7.15 -15.48
N LEU A 76 -0.09 7.39 -14.18
CA LEU A 76 -1.25 7.87 -13.42
C LEU A 76 -1.45 9.37 -13.55
N ASP A 77 -0.37 10.14 -13.69
CA ASP A 77 -0.40 11.61 -13.81
C ASP A 77 -1.36 12.24 -12.79
N VAL A 78 -1.29 11.75 -11.52
CA VAL A 78 -2.13 12.29 -10.45
C VAL A 78 -1.76 13.74 -10.16
N LYS A 79 -2.75 14.55 -9.80
CA LYS A 79 -2.54 15.95 -9.47
C LYS A 79 -2.50 16.10 -7.96
N VAL A 80 -1.31 16.32 -7.40
CA VAL A 80 -1.15 16.41 -5.94
C VAL A 80 -0.98 17.87 -5.53
N THR A 81 -1.93 18.39 -4.77
CA THR A 81 -1.78 19.68 -4.08
C THR A 81 -1.19 19.41 -2.71
N VAL A 82 -0.06 20.03 -2.39
CA VAL A 82 0.66 19.80 -1.12
C VAL A 82 0.64 21.06 -0.27
N HIS A 83 0.30 20.90 1.00
CA HIS A 83 0.45 21.93 2.03
C HIS A 83 1.49 21.48 3.04
N GLY A 84 2.43 22.36 3.44
CA GLY A 84 3.44 22.08 4.47
C GLY A 84 4.66 21.30 3.95
N LEU A 85 4.94 21.30 2.64
CA LEU A 85 6.11 20.58 2.06
C LEU A 85 7.44 21.05 2.67
N GLU A 86 7.54 22.33 3.00
CA GLU A 86 8.69 22.97 3.63
C GLU A 86 9.02 22.41 5.03
N ARG A 87 8.10 21.67 5.63
CA ARG A 87 8.28 21.02 6.95
C ARG A 87 9.05 19.71 6.87
N VAL A 88 9.17 19.15 5.65
CA VAL A 88 9.88 17.88 5.46
C VAL A 88 11.38 18.12 5.52
N PRO A 89 12.11 17.58 6.51
CA PRO A 89 13.56 17.67 6.56
C PRO A 89 14.20 17.08 5.29
N THR A 90 15.09 17.85 4.68
CA THR A 90 15.77 17.49 3.43
C THR A 90 16.83 16.41 3.61
N THR A 91 17.28 16.18 4.85
CA THR A 91 18.32 15.20 5.22
C THR A 91 17.92 14.48 6.50
N GLY A 92 18.62 13.41 6.81
CA GLY A 92 18.40 12.61 8.02
C GLY A 92 17.26 11.60 7.88
N ARG A 93 17.24 10.65 8.81
CA ARG A 93 16.18 9.62 8.88
C ARG A 93 14.84 10.23 9.29
N LEU A 94 13.78 9.76 8.69
CA LEU A 94 12.41 10.22 8.97
C LEU A 94 11.46 9.02 8.90
N VAL A 95 10.36 9.12 9.62
CA VAL A 95 9.20 8.22 9.46
C VAL A 95 7.97 9.05 9.10
N PRO A 96 7.74 9.34 7.79
CA PRO A 96 6.50 9.92 7.35
C PRO A 96 5.35 8.93 7.57
N ILE A 97 4.31 9.35 8.28
CA ILE A 97 3.14 8.53 8.64
C ILE A 97 1.89 9.14 8.03
N CYS A 98 1.20 8.38 7.20
CA CYS A 98 0.06 8.84 6.42
C CYS A 98 -1.16 7.92 6.60
N ASN A 99 -2.37 8.49 6.58
CA ASN A 99 -3.60 7.73 6.39
C ASN A 99 -3.65 7.11 4.97
N HIS A 100 -4.53 6.12 4.76
CA HIS A 100 -4.57 5.30 3.53
C HIS A 100 -5.99 5.22 2.93
N PRO A 101 -6.52 6.35 2.40
CA PRO A 101 -7.92 6.43 2.00
C PRO A 101 -8.27 5.70 0.72
N THR A 102 -7.36 5.67 -0.30
CA THR A 102 -7.72 5.24 -1.66
C THR A 102 -6.95 4.02 -2.18
N GLY A 103 -5.91 3.57 -1.49
CA GLY A 103 -5.13 2.39 -1.84
C GLY A 103 -3.76 2.66 -2.43
N ILE A 104 -3.30 1.82 -3.36
CA ILE A 104 -1.93 1.88 -3.89
C ILE A 104 -1.59 3.28 -4.45
N ALA A 105 -2.56 3.98 -5.02
CA ALA A 105 -2.38 5.33 -5.54
C ALA A 105 -1.96 6.35 -4.48
N ASP A 106 -2.27 6.11 -3.20
CA ASP A 106 -1.82 6.96 -2.09
C ASP A 106 -0.29 6.96 -1.99
N GLY A 107 0.33 5.79 -2.17
CA GLY A 107 1.79 5.68 -2.22
C GLY A 107 2.40 6.48 -3.37
N ILE A 108 1.75 6.48 -4.55
CA ILE A 108 2.20 7.28 -5.70
C ILE A 108 2.00 8.78 -5.45
N ALA A 109 0.88 9.18 -4.86
CA ALA A 109 0.64 10.59 -4.52
C ALA A 109 1.67 11.12 -3.51
N VAL A 110 1.99 10.34 -2.47
CA VAL A 110 3.05 10.70 -1.50
C VAL A 110 4.43 10.70 -2.16
N TYR A 111 4.72 9.73 -3.03
CA TYR A 111 5.95 9.71 -3.82
C TYR A 111 6.10 10.99 -4.66
N ASP A 112 5.08 11.37 -5.42
CA ASP A 112 5.09 12.56 -6.27
C ASP A 112 5.27 13.86 -5.46
N ALA A 113 4.66 13.93 -4.28
CA ALA A 113 4.81 15.07 -3.39
C ALA A 113 6.25 15.20 -2.82
N LEU A 114 6.89 14.09 -2.49
CA LEU A 114 8.14 14.10 -1.73
C LEU A 114 9.39 13.85 -2.57
N LYS A 115 9.31 13.25 -3.76
CA LYS A 115 10.48 12.85 -4.57
C LYS A 115 11.44 14.00 -4.93
N GLY A 116 10.93 15.23 -4.99
CA GLY A 116 11.74 16.42 -5.26
C GLY A 116 12.56 16.89 -4.06
N VAL A 117 12.08 16.65 -2.84
CA VAL A 117 12.74 17.01 -1.57
C VAL A 117 13.57 15.87 -1.02
N ARG A 118 13.03 14.65 -1.10
CA ARG A 118 13.64 13.41 -0.59
C ARG A 118 13.62 12.32 -1.68
N PRO A 119 14.57 12.40 -2.62
CA PRO A 119 14.66 11.40 -3.69
C PRO A 119 15.02 9.99 -3.21
N ASP A 120 15.52 9.86 -1.99
CA ASP A 120 15.92 8.64 -1.31
C ASP A 120 14.79 7.93 -0.56
N ILE A 121 13.56 8.43 -0.69
CA ILE A 121 12.35 7.90 -0.01
C ILE A 121 12.12 6.41 -0.28
N CYS A 122 11.73 5.68 0.75
CA CYS A 122 11.26 4.30 0.65
C CYS A 122 9.92 4.11 1.37
N PHE A 123 9.24 3.00 1.08
CA PHE A 123 7.89 2.73 1.58
C PHE A 123 7.78 1.32 2.15
N TYR A 124 6.97 1.16 3.18
CA TYR A 124 6.40 -0.15 3.47
C TYR A 124 5.32 -0.48 2.45
N ALA A 125 5.45 -1.64 1.81
CA ALA A 125 4.49 -2.12 0.82
C ALA A 125 4.21 -3.61 0.98
N ASN A 126 3.06 -4.05 0.44
CA ASN A 126 2.73 -5.46 0.37
C ASN A 126 3.82 -6.21 -0.42
N SER A 127 4.26 -7.37 0.10
CA SER A 127 5.25 -8.24 -0.52
C SER A 127 4.91 -8.64 -1.97
N ASP A 128 3.62 -8.64 -2.33
CA ASP A 128 3.18 -8.90 -3.71
C ASP A 128 3.73 -7.89 -4.73
N ALA A 129 4.11 -6.67 -4.32
CA ALA A 129 4.72 -5.70 -5.21
C ALA A 129 6.05 -6.20 -5.80
N HIS A 130 6.85 -6.92 -5.01
CA HIS A 130 8.11 -7.52 -5.46
C HIS A 130 7.92 -8.68 -6.46
N ARG A 131 6.73 -9.27 -6.49
CA ARG A 131 6.37 -10.29 -7.50
C ARG A 131 6.09 -9.67 -8.86
N VAL A 132 5.60 -8.42 -8.87
CA VAL A 132 5.37 -7.64 -10.09
C VAL A 132 6.68 -7.08 -10.63
N SER A 133 7.53 -6.53 -9.76
CA SER A 133 8.86 -6.05 -10.12
C SER A 133 9.86 -6.42 -9.02
N PRO A 134 10.76 -7.40 -9.26
CA PRO A 134 11.76 -7.83 -8.26
C PRO A 134 12.68 -6.69 -7.80
N ASN A 135 12.92 -5.71 -8.65
CA ASN A 135 13.80 -4.57 -8.37
C ASN A 135 13.16 -3.50 -7.47
N PHE A 136 11.89 -3.66 -7.06
CA PHE A 136 11.27 -2.74 -6.09
C PHE A 136 11.98 -2.72 -4.72
N GLY A 137 12.87 -3.67 -4.42
CA GLY A 137 13.69 -3.67 -3.21
C GLY A 137 14.50 -2.40 -2.99
N GLU A 138 14.78 -1.59 -4.02
CA GLU A 138 15.44 -0.30 -3.88
C GLU A 138 14.56 0.75 -3.16
N VAL A 139 13.25 0.64 -3.28
CA VAL A 139 12.28 1.67 -2.82
C VAL A 139 11.15 1.13 -1.96
N LEU A 140 10.91 -0.17 -1.98
CA LEU A 140 9.87 -0.81 -1.19
C LEU A 140 10.46 -1.83 -0.22
N ILE A 141 10.11 -1.72 1.04
CA ILE A 141 10.40 -2.73 2.07
C ILE A 141 9.16 -3.63 2.17
N PRO A 142 9.29 -4.94 1.90
CA PRO A 142 8.15 -5.85 1.88
C PRO A 142 7.59 -6.07 3.28
N VAL A 143 6.27 -5.96 3.40
CA VAL A 143 5.51 -6.32 4.59
C VAL A 143 4.47 -7.36 4.22
N GLU A 144 4.40 -8.45 5.00
CA GLU A 144 3.36 -9.46 4.80
C GLU A 144 2.14 -9.14 5.68
N TRP A 145 1.02 -8.86 5.01
CA TRP A 145 -0.23 -8.49 5.68
C TRP A 145 -1.08 -9.69 6.08
N LYS A 146 -0.94 -10.82 5.37
CA LYS A 146 -1.67 -12.04 5.68
C LYS A 146 -0.97 -12.78 6.81
N GLU A 147 -1.65 -12.94 7.95
CA GLU A 147 -1.08 -13.61 9.12
C GLU A 147 -0.61 -15.03 8.82
N GLU A 148 -1.35 -15.75 7.96
CA GLU A 148 -1.05 -17.11 7.55
C GLU A 148 0.24 -17.22 6.73
N ARG A 149 0.68 -16.12 6.11
CA ARG A 149 1.91 -16.04 5.30
C ARG A 149 3.08 -15.43 6.06
N ARG A 150 2.84 -14.91 7.27
CA ARG A 150 3.90 -14.35 8.11
C ARG A 150 4.81 -15.45 8.62
N THR A 151 6.04 -15.47 8.15
CA THR A 151 7.10 -16.31 8.69
C THR A 151 8.09 -15.49 9.50
N ARG A 152 8.86 -16.16 10.36
CA ARG A 152 9.95 -15.51 11.09
C ARG A 152 10.99 -14.94 10.13
N GLU A 153 11.20 -15.57 8.99
CA GLU A 153 12.12 -15.13 7.95
C GLU A 153 11.62 -13.83 7.30
N HIS A 154 10.35 -13.76 6.88
CA HIS A 154 9.76 -12.53 6.32
C HIS A 154 9.87 -11.37 7.31
N THR A 155 9.52 -11.59 8.58
CA THR A 155 9.61 -10.57 9.62
C THR A 155 11.06 -10.11 9.82
N ARG A 156 12.02 -11.04 9.89
CA ARG A 156 13.44 -10.71 10.02
C ARG A 156 13.95 -9.91 8.83
N ASN A 157 13.58 -10.30 7.60
CA ASN A 157 13.94 -9.56 6.39
C ASN A 157 13.40 -8.12 6.42
N THR A 158 12.10 -7.93 6.72
CA THR A 158 11.50 -6.60 6.87
C THR A 158 12.27 -5.75 7.89
N LEU A 159 12.60 -6.31 9.06
CA LEU A 159 13.35 -5.60 10.11
C LEU A 159 14.77 -5.25 9.69
N ASN A 160 15.46 -6.13 8.95
CA ASN A 160 16.80 -5.85 8.44
C ASN A 160 16.77 -4.70 7.42
N LEU A 161 15.87 -4.76 6.43
CA LEU A 161 15.71 -3.72 5.42
C LEU A 161 15.29 -2.37 6.06
N THR A 162 14.45 -2.41 7.10
CA THR A 162 14.09 -1.22 7.88
C THR A 162 15.31 -0.58 8.53
N ARG A 163 16.15 -1.42 9.17
CA ARG A 163 17.39 -0.94 9.78
C ARG A 163 18.31 -0.32 8.73
N GLU A 164 18.55 -1.03 7.62
CA GLU A 164 19.41 -0.54 6.54
C GLU A 164 18.93 0.81 5.99
N ALA A 165 17.61 0.96 5.78
CA ALA A 165 17.06 2.23 5.29
C ALA A 165 17.27 3.38 6.28
N LEU A 166 16.98 3.16 7.57
CA LEU A 166 17.08 4.21 8.60
C LEU A 166 18.54 4.50 8.99
N ASP A 167 19.43 3.50 8.97
CA ASP A 167 20.88 3.70 9.16
C ASP A 167 21.50 4.48 8.00
N ALA A 168 20.95 4.32 6.78
CA ALA A 168 21.29 5.13 5.60
C ALA A 168 20.57 6.50 5.58
N GLU A 169 19.97 6.91 6.69
CA GLU A 169 19.24 8.18 6.87
C GLU A 169 18.11 8.43 5.88
N ARG A 170 17.50 7.36 5.31
CA ARG A 170 16.40 7.46 4.36
C ARG A 170 15.06 7.68 5.05
N PRO A 171 14.12 8.42 4.42
CA PRO A 171 12.72 8.45 4.86
C PRO A 171 12.04 7.11 4.61
N LEU A 172 11.35 6.59 5.62
CA LEU A 172 10.53 5.39 5.53
C LEU A 172 9.05 5.75 5.70
N VAL A 173 8.32 5.83 4.59
CA VAL A 173 6.88 6.09 4.59
C VAL A 173 6.13 4.87 5.05
N ILE A 174 5.23 5.07 6.02
CA ILE A 174 4.37 4.02 6.55
C ILE A 174 2.91 4.47 6.51
N PHE A 175 2.04 3.58 6.03
CA PHE A 175 0.60 3.67 6.14
C PHE A 175 0.13 2.71 7.24
N PRO A 176 -0.02 3.15 8.51
CA PRO A 176 -0.15 2.21 9.64
C PRO A 176 -1.46 1.43 9.64
N ALA A 177 -2.49 1.91 8.94
CA ALA A 177 -3.74 1.18 8.77
C ALA A 177 -3.54 -0.15 8.01
N GLY A 178 -2.49 -0.23 7.19
CA GLY A 178 -2.11 -1.41 6.41
C GLY A 178 -3.14 -1.88 5.38
N ARG A 179 -4.27 -1.22 5.32
CA ARG A 179 -5.40 -1.52 4.42
C ARG A 179 -6.09 -0.22 4.05
N LEU A 180 -6.76 -0.23 2.89
CA LEU A 180 -7.63 0.88 2.52
C LEU A 180 -8.72 1.09 3.58
N ALA A 181 -9.06 2.36 3.76
CA ALA A 181 -10.24 2.74 4.53
C ALA A 181 -11.49 2.06 3.98
N ARG A 182 -12.40 1.67 4.85
CA ARG A 182 -13.62 0.94 4.50
C ARG A 182 -14.85 1.72 4.95
N GLN A 183 -15.89 1.65 4.14
CA GLN A 183 -17.18 2.21 4.54
C GLN A 183 -17.81 1.32 5.61
N GLY A 184 -18.11 1.92 6.76
CA GLY A 184 -18.88 1.28 7.82
C GLY A 184 -20.37 1.15 7.44
N LYS A 185 -21.14 0.47 8.29
CA LYS A 185 -22.61 0.34 8.12
C LYS A 185 -23.34 1.69 8.20
N ASP A 186 -22.73 2.65 8.82
CA ASP A 186 -23.17 4.04 8.95
C ASP A 186 -22.86 4.89 7.71
N GLY A 187 -22.23 4.31 6.69
CA GLY A 187 -21.79 5.02 5.50
C GLY A 187 -20.51 5.84 5.67
N VAL A 188 -19.94 5.88 6.88
CA VAL A 188 -18.72 6.63 7.18
C VAL A 188 -17.49 5.83 6.76
N LEU A 189 -16.55 6.50 6.09
CA LEU A 189 -15.25 5.92 5.74
C LEU A 189 -14.38 5.88 7.00
N ALA A 190 -13.96 4.69 7.39
CA ALA A 190 -13.08 4.50 8.53
C ALA A 190 -11.89 3.61 8.17
N GLU A 191 -10.72 4.00 8.64
CA GLU A 191 -9.54 3.14 8.57
C GLU A 191 -9.55 2.11 9.69
N SER A 192 -8.93 0.97 9.41
CA SER A 192 -8.60 -0.03 10.43
C SER A 192 -7.80 0.62 11.58
N PRO A 193 -7.79 0.03 12.78
CA PRO A 193 -6.88 0.46 13.82
C PRO A 193 -5.45 0.54 13.27
N TRP A 194 -4.74 1.60 13.61
CA TRP A 194 -3.36 1.77 13.21
C TRP A 194 -2.45 0.81 13.98
N MET A 195 -1.47 0.24 13.29
CA MET A 195 -0.48 -0.63 13.91
C MET A 195 0.58 0.22 14.60
N SER A 196 0.87 -0.10 15.87
CA SER A 196 1.87 0.62 16.69
C SER A 196 3.32 0.43 16.24
N SER A 197 3.57 -0.47 15.30
CA SER A 197 4.91 -0.72 14.75
C SER A 197 5.55 0.52 14.14
N ALA A 198 4.78 1.42 13.52
CA ALA A 198 5.30 2.66 12.95
C ALA A 198 5.96 3.56 14.02
N LEU A 199 5.27 3.75 15.17
CA LEU A 199 5.79 4.54 16.28
C LEU A 199 6.92 3.83 17.02
N SER A 200 6.82 2.50 17.15
CA SER A 200 7.90 1.69 17.72
C SER A 200 9.20 1.81 16.92
N ILE A 201 9.11 1.85 15.58
CA ILE A 201 10.24 2.09 14.68
C ILE A 201 10.78 3.51 14.88
N ALA A 202 9.92 4.52 14.85
CA ALA A 202 10.33 5.91 15.05
C ALA A 202 11.10 6.09 16.37
N ARG A 203 10.61 5.52 17.48
CA ARG A 203 11.29 5.54 18.78
C ARG A 203 12.62 4.81 18.76
N LYS A 204 12.64 3.57 18.26
CA LYS A 204 13.84 2.72 18.26
C LYS A 204 15.02 3.34 17.53
N TYR A 205 14.73 4.05 16.44
CA TYR A 205 15.74 4.67 15.59
C TYR A 205 15.87 6.19 15.81
N GLU A 206 15.18 6.72 16.83
CA GLU A 206 15.15 8.16 17.11
C GLU A 206 14.82 8.98 15.84
N ALA A 207 13.94 8.43 14.99
CA ALA A 207 13.58 9.02 13.71
C ALA A 207 12.37 9.96 13.89
N PRO A 208 12.49 11.25 13.56
CA PRO A 208 11.38 12.18 13.61
C PRO A 208 10.19 11.70 12.74
N ILE A 209 8.98 11.92 13.25
CA ILE A 209 7.74 11.58 12.55
C ILE A 209 7.28 12.79 11.77
N VAL A 210 6.93 12.58 10.49
CA VAL A 210 6.26 13.57 9.65
C VAL A 210 4.81 13.13 9.47
N PRO A 211 3.86 13.69 10.26
CA PRO A 211 2.47 13.32 10.15
C PRO A 211 1.88 13.90 8.86
N MET A 212 1.17 13.07 8.10
CA MET A 212 0.59 13.45 6.82
C MET A 212 -0.87 13.01 6.73
N HIS A 213 -1.73 13.91 6.25
CA HIS A 213 -3.11 13.60 5.90
C HIS A 213 -3.27 13.65 4.39
N LEU A 214 -3.72 12.55 3.80
CA LEU A 214 -4.04 12.45 2.39
C LEU A 214 -5.56 12.36 2.19
N ALA A 215 -6.08 13.24 1.33
CA ALA A 215 -7.42 13.14 0.79
C ALA A 215 -7.32 12.85 -0.71
N GLY A 216 -8.09 11.88 -1.18
CA GLY A 216 -8.05 11.42 -2.56
C GLY A 216 -9.43 10.99 -3.07
N PRO A 217 -9.53 10.59 -4.35
CA PRO A 217 -10.80 10.24 -4.97
C PRO A 217 -11.37 8.94 -4.41
N TRP A 218 -12.69 8.86 -4.40
CA TRP A 218 -13.43 7.70 -3.90
C TRP A 218 -13.16 6.44 -4.73
N SER A 219 -13.03 5.29 -4.05
CA SER A 219 -12.84 3.97 -4.64
C SER A 219 -14.19 3.25 -4.80
N THR A 220 -14.99 3.69 -5.78
CA THR A 220 -16.39 3.27 -5.95
C THR A 220 -16.54 1.76 -6.10
N LEU A 221 -15.76 1.14 -6.98
CA LEU A 221 -15.89 -0.29 -7.25
C LEU A 221 -15.44 -1.14 -6.06
N PHE A 222 -14.38 -0.72 -5.37
CA PHE A 222 -13.92 -1.36 -4.13
C PHE A 222 -14.99 -1.37 -3.06
N HIS A 223 -15.62 -0.20 -2.80
CA HIS A 223 -16.66 -0.08 -1.77
C HIS A 223 -17.95 -0.81 -2.19
N PHE A 224 -18.32 -0.78 -3.46
CA PHE A 224 -19.43 -1.53 -3.97
C PHE A 224 -19.28 -3.04 -3.70
N PHE A 225 -18.15 -3.62 -4.07
CA PHE A 225 -17.89 -5.03 -3.81
C PHE A 225 -17.69 -5.35 -2.33
N HIS A 226 -17.20 -4.40 -1.54
CA HIS A 226 -17.02 -4.61 -0.09
C HIS A 226 -18.34 -4.99 0.60
N GLY A 227 -19.48 -4.51 0.11
CA GLY A 227 -20.79 -4.79 0.68
C GLY A 227 -21.25 -6.25 0.57
N PHE A 228 -20.71 -7.04 -0.37
CA PHE A 228 -21.20 -8.42 -0.60
C PHE A 228 -20.13 -9.46 -0.92
N SER A 229 -18.93 -9.10 -1.34
CA SER A 229 -17.89 -10.09 -1.66
C SER A 229 -16.48 -9.57 -1.39
N GLY A 230 -15.81 -10.17 -0.39
CA GLY A 230 -14.42 -9.87 -0.10
C GLY A 230 -13.48 -10.21 -1.26
N GLU A 231 -13.71 -11.32 -1.98
CA GLU A 231 -12.88 -11.72 -3.11
C GLU A 231 -13.01 -10.75 -4.29
N LEU A 232 -14.24 -10.35 -4.65
CA LEU A 232 -14.46 -9.37 -5.71
C LEU A 232 -13.83 -8.02 -5.35
N ARG A 233 -13.93 -7.58 -4.10
CA ARG A 233 -13.26 -6.39 -3.61
C ARG A 233 -11.73 -6.51 -3.76
N ASP A 234 -11.14 -7.62 -3.34
CA ASP A 234 -9.69 -7.77 -3.27
C ASP A 234 -9.03 -7.88 -4.65
N ILE A 235 -9.77 -8.29 -5.69
CA ILE A 235 -9.28 -8.27 -7.08
C ILE A 235 -9.39 -6.91 -7.76
N THR A 236 -10.04 -5.89 -7.15
CA THR A 236 -10.08 -4.53 -7.71
C THR A 236 -8.75 -3.79 -7.63
N LEU A 237 -7.76 -4.33 -6.94
CA LEU A 237 -6.51 -3.66 -6.57
C LEU A 237 -5.84 -2.87 -7.72
N PHE A 238 -5.65 -3.50 -8.88
CA PHE A 238 -5.05 -2.84 -10.04
C PHE A 238 -6.00 -1.83 -10.69
N HIS A 239 -7.29 -2.12 -10.70
CA HIS A 239 -8.29 -1.18 -11.18
C HIS A 239 -8.30 0.09 -10.32
N GLU A 240 -8.29 -0.06 -8.99
CA GLU A 240 -8.26 1.08 -8.06
C GLU A 240 -6.98 1.91 -8.15
N LEU A 241 -5.87 1.34 -8.59
CA LEU A 241 -4.69 2.10 -8.96
C LEU A 241 -4.91 2.88 -10.27
N LEU A 242 -5.31 2.18 -11.33
CA LEU A 242 -5.36 2.73 -12.68
C LEU A 242 -6.51 3.73 -12.89
N ASN A 243 -7.62 3.60 -12.16
CA ASN A 243 -8.75 4.51 -12.23
C ASN A 243 -8.48 5.88 -11.58
N LYS A 244 -7.34 6.02 -10.88
CA LYS A 244 -6.90 7.31 -10.30
C LYS A 244 -6.15 8.20 -11.30
N ARG A 245 -5.98 7.76 -12.54
CA ARG A 245 -5.30 8.55 -13.57
C ARG A 245 -5.92 9.94 -13.70
N GLY A 246 -5.07 10.97 -13.60
CA GLY A 246 -5.46 12.39 -13.69
C GLY A 246 -6.29 12.92 -12.52
N GLN A 247 -6.52 12.10 -11.50
CA GLN A 247 -7.33 12.48 -10.35
C GLN A 247 -6.57 13.41 -9.40
N GLN A 248 -7.36 14.21 -8.65
CA GLN A 248 -6.82 15.17 -7.69
C GLN A 248 -6.62 14.52 -6.32
N PHE A 249 -5.44 14.77 -5.74
CA PHE A 249 -5.11 14.44 -4.36
C PHE A 249 -4.72 15.70 -3.60
N HIS A 250 -4.99 15.72 -2.29
CA HIS A 250 -4.57 16.79 -1.39
C HIS A 250 -3.78 16.17 -0.25
N LEU A 251 -2.50 16.56 -0.15
CA LEU A 251 -1.61 16.11 0.92
C LEU A 251 -1.35 17.28 1.88
N THR A 252 -1.72 17.10 3.13
CA THR A 252 -1.41 18.03 4.22
C THR A 252 -0.32 17.43 5.10
N ILE A 253 0.81 18.11 5.19
CA ILE A 253 1.96 17.72 6.01
C ILE A 253 1.94 18.59 7.26
N GLY A 254 1.86 17.95 8.42
CA GLY A 254 1.88 18.64 9.73
C GLY A 254 3.28 18.94 10.23
N PRO A 255 3.39 19.69 11.33
CA PRO A 255 4.65 19.87 12.05
C PRO A 255 5.31 18.55 12.43
N VAL A 256 6.63 18.51 12.33
CA VAL A 256 7.43 17.33 12.69
C VAL A 256 7.29 17.02 14.18
N VAL A 257 7.11 15.74 14.49
CA VAL A 257 6.98 15.25 15.86
C VAL A 257 8.24 14.49 16.24
N ALA A 258 8.90 14.95 17.29
CA ALA A 258 10.04 14.24 17.85
C ALA A 258 9.54 12.98 18.61
N PRO A 259 10.23 11.82 18.51
CA PRO A 259 9.78 10.57 19.12
C PRO A 259 9.64 10.61 20.65
N ASP A 260 10.37 11.48 21.32
CA ASP A 260 10.33 11.72 22.77
C ASP A 260 9.08 12.51 23.23
N ARG A 261 8.35 13.14 22.28
CA ARG A 261 7.08 13.82 22.54
C ARG A 261 5.87 12.89 22.54
N LEU A 262 6.05 11.64 22.11
CA LEU A 262 4.99 10.65 22.09
C LEU A 262 4.68 10.15 23.49
N ASP A 263 3.40 9.83 23.75
CA ASP A 263 2.97 9.16 24.99
C ASP A 263 3.84 7.91 25.23
N PRO A 264 4.32 7.67 26.46
CA PRO A 264 5.13 6.48 26.79
C PRO A 264 4.51 5.16 26.35
N ASP A 265 3.19 5.03 26.49
CA ASP A 265 2.45 3.89 25.93
C ASP A 265 2.30 4.04 24.42
N VAL A 266 2.90 3.12 23.69
CA VAL A 266 2.92 3.15 22.22
C VAL A 266 1.53 2.99 21.59
N THR A 267 0.62 2.31 22.26
CA THR A 267 -0.76 2.11 21.78
C THR A 267 -1.51 3.42 21.87
N THR A 268 -1.47 4.06 23.03
CA THR A 268 -2.05 5.39 23.27
C THR A 268 -1.47 6.43 22.29
N ALA A 269 -0.14 6.48 22.15
CA ALA A 269 0.52 7.36 21.18
C ALA A 269 0.03 7.13 19.74
N THR A 270 -0.20 5.87 19.35
CA THR A 270 -0.68 5.52 18.01
C THR A 270 -2.10 6.02 17.77
N GLU A 271 -2.99 5.87 18.76
CA GLU A 271 -4.36 6.36 18.70
C GLU A 271 -4.42 7.89 18.66
N GLN A 272 -3.61 8.56 19.47
CA GLN A 272 -3.46 10.01 19.47
C GLN A 272 -2.96 10.52 18.13
N LEU A 273 -1.90 9.91 17.57
CA LEU A 273 -1.38 10.31 16.26
C LEU A 273 -2.38 10.07 15.13
N LYS A 274 -3.11 8.95 15.18
CA LYS A 274 -4.19 8.67 14.23
C LYS A 274 -5.27 9.76 14.29
N ALA A 275 -5.74 10.08 15.48
CA ALA A 275 -6.75 11.13 15.69
C ALA A 275 -6.27 12.49 15.17
N TYR A 276 -5.02 12.84 15.45
CA TYR A 276 -4.39 14.05 14.96
C TYR A 276 -4.34 14.10 13.44
N VAL A 277 -3.84 13.06 12.79
CA VAL A 277 -3.74 12.98 11.32
C VAL A 277 -5.12 13.02 10.66
N GLN A 278 -6.11 12.33 11.23
CA GLN A 278 -7.43 12.21 10.59
C GLN A 278 -8.38 13.38 10.89
N HIS A 279 -8.27 14.02 12.04
CA HIS A 279 -9.27 14.98 12.51
C HIS A 279 -8.74 16.39 12.75
N VAL A 280 -7.44 16.53 13.04
CA VAL A 280 -6.82 17.84 13.33
C VAL A 280 -6.17 18.40 12.07
N LEU A 281 -5.24 17.68 11.45
CA LEU A 281 -4.48 18.16 10.28
C LEU A 281 -5.37 18.67 9.13
N PRO A 282 -6.48 18.01 8.74
CA PRO A 282 -7.32 18.51 7.64
C PRO A 282 -7.96 19.87 7.93
N LYS A 283 -8.14 20.23 9.19
CA LYS A 283 -8.81 21.46 9.64
C LYS A 283 -7.84 22.54 10.10
N SER A 284 -6.73 22.11 10.67
CA SER A 284 -5.74 23.00 11.31
C SER A 284 -4.32 22.50 10.96
N PRO A 285 -3.85 22.73 9.72
CA PRO A 285 -2.60 22.16 9.22
C PRO A 285 -1.35 22.57 10.01
N ASP A 286 -1.40 23.76 10.65
CA ASP A 286 -0.28 24.34 11.38
C ASP A 286 -0.26 23.98 12.86
N GLN A 287 -1.32 23.32 13.35
CA GLN A 287 -1.42 22.91 14.73
C GLN A 287 -0.42 21.79 15.01
N ALA A 288 0.47 22.00 16.01
CA ALA A 288 1.39 20.97 16.44
C ALA A 288 0.65 19.78 17.10
N PHE A 289 1.25 18.60 17.00
CA PHE A 289 0.83 17.42 17.76
C PHE A 289 1.12 17.68 19.24
N ALA A 290 0.11 17.47 20.11
CA ALA A 290 0.16 17.71 21.56
C ALA A 290 0.07 16.41 22.35
#